data_84c5d120240248c726a9c9cc63cc946d
#
_entry.id   84c5d120240248c726a9c9cc63cc946d
#
_cell.length_a   1.000
_cell.length_b   1.000
_cell.length_c   1.000
_cell.angle_alpha   90.00
_cell.angle_beta   90.00
_cell.angle_gamma   90.00
#
_symmetry.space_group_name_H-M   'P 1'
#
loop_
_entity.id
_entity.type
_entity.pdbx_description
1 polymer ?
#
loop_
_entity_poly.entity_id
_entity_poly.type
_entity_poly.pdbx_seq_one_letter_code
_entity_poly.pdbx_strand_id
1 'polypeptide(L)'
;MSMNRREFLQVLAVASAGGMALNSDYSNAQSAANQFYDLPRFGNVHFLHFTDCHAQLKPIYFREPDVNLGFGAQLGKTPHLVGEHLLKAHNIKPGTREAHAFTYLDFEKAAAMYGKVGGFAHLATLVKKMKASRPGSLLLDGGDTWQGSGTSLWTNGQDMVDACLALGVDIMTPHWEMTLGEERVKEIVEKDFKGKISFLAQNIKTNDFGDQVFDPYVIREMNGVKVAVIGQAFPYTPIANPRYMVANWTFGIQDENMQKMVNEVRAKGAKVVVVLSHNGMDVDLKMASRVTGIDAIMGGHTHDGVPTPVKVKNAGGVTLVTNAGSNGKYLGVLDFKVNGGKVADFRYKLLPVFSDMIPADPAMNKLIDKIRAPYETKLGEKLAVTEGLLYRRGNFNGSFDQLILDGLMAVKDAEIAFSPGFRWGTSLLPGQAITMEHVMDQTAITYPWTTVTMMKGDMIKTVLEDIADNLFNPDPYYQQGGDMVRVGGLQYAINPTGEAGKRISNMMLGGKLIDPNKTYKVAGWAPVAEEAKAVGGDPIWDVVAKYLKDIKTVKAKSLNMPKIEGAKGNPGFAA
;
A
#
# COMPACT_ATOMS: atom_id res chain seq x y z
N MET A 1 26.53 26.75 -12.72
CA MET A 1 27.27 27.74 -11.89
C MET A 1 26.74 27.61 -10.47
N SER A 2 27.57 27.17 -9.52
CA SER A 2 27.16 27.07 -8.11
C SER A 2 27.31 28.44 -7.48
N MET A 3 26.22 29.03 -7.06
CA MET A 3 26.21 30.27 -6.26
C MET A 3 26.90 30.03 -4.91
N ASN A 4 27.82 30.86 -4.50
CA ASN A 4 28.42 30.79 -3.18
C ASN A 4 27.51 31.42 -2.10
N ARG A 5 27.80 31.12 -0.83
CA ARG A 5 26.97 31.54 0.32
C ARG A 5 26.77 33.08 0.41
N ARG A 6 27.73 33.83 -0.11
CA ARG A 6 27.71 35.31 -0.08
C ARG A 6 26.81 35.86 -1.21
N GLU A 7 26.85 35.26 -2.37
CA GLU A 7 25.95 35.57 -3.50
C GLU A 7 24.50 35.21 -3.16
N PHE A 8 24.27 34.07 -2.49
CA PHE A 8 22.94 33.69 -1.98
C PHE A 8 22.39 34.73 -0.97
N LEU A 9 23.22 35.19 -0.01
CA LEU A 9 22.82 36.21 0.96
C LEU A 9 22.61 37.58 0.32
N GLN A 10 23.34 37.93 -0.74
CA GLN A 10 23.12 39.16 -1.49
C GLN A 10 21.82 39.14 -2.29
N VAL A 11 21.48 37.98 -2.91
CA VAL A 11 20.18 37.77 -3.58
C VAL A 11 19.02 37.81 -2.58
N LEU A 12 19.22 37.25 -1.37
CA LEU A 12 18.22 37.33 -0.30
C LEU A 12 18.03 38.77 0.22
N ALA A 13 19.12 39.54 0.33
CA ALA A 13 19.07 40.96 0.77
C ALA A 13 18.39 41.87 -0.26
N VAL A 14 18.59 41.60 -1.57
CA VAL A 14 17.91 42.34 -2.64
C VAL A 14 16.44 41.93 -2.72
N ALA A 15 16.11 40.65 -2.49
CA ALA A 15 14.72 40.17 -2.44
C ALA A 15 13.96 40.74 -1.22
N SER A 16 14.63 40.90 -0.09
CA SER A 16 14.02 41.51 1.12
C SER A 16 13.85 43.04 1.02
N ALA A 17 14.68 43.74 0.23
CA ALA A 17 14.54 45.14 -0.05
C ALA A 17 13.43 45.44 -1.10
N GLY A 18 13.08 44.43 -1.93
CA GLY A 18 12.02 44.48 -2.90
C GLY A 18 10.66 43.96 -2.41
N GLY A 19 10.36 44.05 -1.15
CA GLY A 19 9.20 43.62 -0.33
C GLY A 19 7.84 43.23 -0.96
N MET A 20 7.75 42.93 -2.24
CA MET A 20 6.51 42.58 -2.94
C MET A 20 6.50 41.18 -3.60
N ALA A 21 7.65 40.59 -3.91
CA ALA A 21 7.66 39.33 -4.72
C ALA A 21 7.44 38.07 -3.86
N LEU A 22 7.95 38.00 -2.63
CA LEU A 22 7.81 36.79 -1.79
C LEU A 22 6.42 36.63 -1.17
N ASN A 23 5.69 37.71 -0.94
CA ASN A 23 4.32 37.67 -0.42
C ASN A 23 3.30 37.26 -1.47
N SER A 24 3.53 37.56 -2.76
CA SER A 24 2.61 37.18 -3.84
C SER A 24 2.66 35.68 -4.15
N ASP A 25 3.84 35.09 -4.15
CA ASP A 25 3.98 33.65 -4.43
C ASP A 25 3.48 32.79 -3.26
N TYR A 26 3.72 33.20 -2.01
CA TYR A 26 3.19 32.53 -0.83
C TYR A 26 1.67 32.65 -0.72
N SER A 27 1.11 33.81 -1.00
CA SER A 27 -0.35 34.03 -1.02
C SER A 27 -1.04 33.26 -2.17
N ASN A 28 -0.41 33.18 -3.33
CA ASN A 28 -0.90 32.42 -4.47
C ASN A 28 -0.82 30.90 -4.22
N ALA A 29 0.27 30.40 -3.64
CA ALA A 29 0.40 29.00 -3.26
C ALA A 29 -0.61 28.59 -2.18
N GLN A 30 -0.81 29.44 -1.16
CA GLN A 30 -1.81 29.21 -0.11
C GLN A 30 -3.25 29.25 -0.67
N SER A 31 -3.52 30.16 -1.61
CA SER A 31 -4.81 30.25 -2.30
C SER A 31 -5.09 28.99 -3.13
N ALA A 32 -4.08 28.52 -3.89
CA ALA A 32 -4.19 27.29 -4.68
C ALA A 32 -4.38 26.04 -3.79
N ALA A 33 -3.65 25.96 -2.66
CA ALA A 33 -3.82 24.90 -1.69
C ALA A 33 -5.21 24.92 -1.04
N ASN A 34 -5.70 26.10 -0.68
CA ASN A 34 -7.05 26.23 -0.13
C ASN A 34 -8.12 25.78 -1.13
N GLN A 35 -7.97 26.14 -2.40
CA GLN A 35 -8.90 25.74 -3.46
C GLN A 35 -8.84 24.21 -3.72
N PHE A 36 -7.65 23.60 -3.72
CA PHE A 36 -7.46 22.17 -3.96
C PHE A 36 -8.10 21.30 -2.87
N TYR A 37 -8.01 21.73 -1.61
CA TYR A 37 -8.56 21.03 -0.44
C TYR A 37 -9.87 21.63 0.08
N ASP A 38 -10.50 22.53 -0.67
CA ASP A 38 -11.83 23.03 -0.37
C ASP A 38 -12.88 22.04 -0.90
N LEU A 39 -13.29 21.14 -0.02
CA LEU A 39 -14.31 20.15 -0.33
C LEU A 39 -15.58 20.43 0.48
N PRO A 40 -16.59 21.08 -0.13
CA PRO A 40 -17.83 21.38 0.56
C PRO A 40 -18.49 20.13 1.12
N ARG A 41 -18.99 20.22 2.35
CA ARG A 41 -19.78 19.16 3.00
C ARG A 41 -20.97 18.79 2.12
N PHE A 42 -21.27 17.48 2.06
CA PHE A 42 -22.45 16.96 1.42
C PHE A 42 -23.18 15.98 2.35
N GLY A 43 -24.52 16.00 2.36
CA GLY A 43 -25.30 15.05 3.13
C GLY A 43 -25.14 15.15 4.65
N ASN A 44 -25.36 14.03 5.34
CA ASN A 44 -25.43 13.93 6.80
C ASN A 44 -24.68 12.72 7.39
N VAL A 45 -24.07 11.86 6.55
CA VAL A 45 -23.22 10.75 7.00
C VAL A 45 -21.87 10.85 6.29
N HIS A 46 -20.77 10.78 7.05
CA HIS A 46 -19.43 11.16 6.59
C HIS A 46 -18.38 10.16 7.01
N PHE A 47 -17.63 9.59 6.07
CA PHE A 47 -16.50 8.72 6.31
C PHE A 47 -15.24 9.32 5.72
N LEU A 48 -14.17 9.28 6.49
CA LEU A 48 -12.80 9.55 6.07
C LEU A 48 -12.05 8.22 6.06
N HIS A 49 -11.23 7.96 5.05
CA HIS A 49 -10.57 6.67 4.89
C HIS A 49 -9.14 6.82 4.40
N PHE A 50 -8.22 6.14 5.05
CA PHE A 50 -6.87 5.86 4.58
C PHE A 50 -6.55 4.38 4.83
N THR A 51 -5.51 3.86 4.20
CA THR A 51 -5.14 2.45 4.26
C THR A 51 -3.68 2.26 3.87
N ASP A 52 -3.12 1.09 4.18
CA ASP A 52 -1.81 0.63 3.68
C ASP A 52 -0.70 1.66 3.90
N CYS A 53 -0.66 2.28 5.09
CA CYS A 53 0.33 3.31 5.38
C CYS A 53 1.76 2.78 5.48
N HIS A 54 1.93 1.48 5.76
CA HIS A 54 3.21 0.80 5.88
C HIS A 54 4.23 1.59 6.70
N ALA A 55 3.75 2.11 7.83
CA ALA A 55 4.53 2.86 8.81
C ALA A 55 5.31 4.06 8.26
N GLN A 56 4.79 4.71 7.20
CA GLN A 56 5.41 5.90 6.60
C GLN A 56 4.98 7.16 7.34
N LEU A 57 5.71 7.48 8.42
CA LEU A 57 5.44 8.67 9.26
C LEU A 57 5.83 9.97 8.56
N LYS A 58 6.91 9.98 7.75
CA LYS A 58 7.41 11.16 7.03
C LYS A 58 6.93 11.19 5.58
N PRO A 59 6.87 12.36 4.94
CA PRO A 59 6.56 12.46 3.51
C PRO A 59 7.63 11.78 2.64
N ILE A 60 7.20 11.13 1.58
CA ILE A 60 8.03 10.32 0.68
C ILE A 60 7.86 10.74 -0.78
N TYR A 61 8.78 10.33 -1.64
CA TYR A 61 8.51 10.18 -3.05
C TYR A 61 7.90 8.80 -3.30
N PHE A 62 6.84 8.73 -4.08
CA PHE A 62 6.16 7.48 -4.38
C PHE A 62 5.66 7.46 -5.82
N ARG A 63 6.24 6.59 -6.65
CA ARG A 63 5.86 6.40 -8.05
C ARG A 63 4.77 5.34 -8.16
N GLU A 64 3.65 5.71 -8.78
CA GLU A 64 2.58 4.76 -9.08
C GLU A 64 3.02 3.69 -10.10
N PRO A 65 2.35 2.53 -10.18
CA PRO A 65 2.76 1.45 -11.08
C PRO A 65 2.55 1.84 -12.56
N ASP A 66 3.44 1.34 -13.39
CA ASP A 66 3.33 1.32 -14.86
C ASP A 66 2.76 -0.01 -15.39
N VAL A 67 2.62 -1.00 -14.51
CA VAL A 67 2.02 -2.30 -14.81
C VAL A 67 1.05 -2.69 -13.69
N ASN A 68 -0.23 -2.81 -14.03
CA ASN A 68 -1.31 -3.35 -13.19
C ASN A 68 -2.29 -4.09 -14.11
N LEU A 69 -1.92 -5.32 -14.49
CA LEU A 69 -2.62 -6.07 -15.53
C LEU A 69 -3.97 -6.60 -15.07
N GLY A 70 -5.00 -6.34 -15.86
CA GLY A 70 -6.30 -6.99 -15.76
C GLY A 70 -6.61 -7.79 -17.02
N PHE A 71 -7.23 -8.95 -16.87
CA PHE A 71 -7.63 -9.83 -17.96
C PHE A 71 -9.11 -10.26 -17.84
N GLY A 72 -9.64 -10.86 -18.89
CA GLY A 72 -11.01 -11.35 -18.88
C GLY A 72 -12.03 -10.28 -18.51
N ALA A 73 -12.80 -10.50 -17.46
CA ALA A 73 -13.82 -9.58 -16.97
C ALA A 73 -13.24 -8.26 -16.42
N GLN A 74 -11.96 -8.22 -16.06
CA GLN A 74 -11.29 -7.06 -15.47
C GLN A 74 -10.54 -6.21 -16.51
N LEU A 75 -10.39 -6.69 -17.74
CA LEU A 75 -9.67 -5.95 -18.79
C LEU A 75 -10.26 -4.56 -18.99
N GLY A 76 -9.41 -3.53 -18.88
CA GLY A 76 -9.79 -2.13 -19.11
C GLY A 76 -10.71 -1.54 -18.04
N LYS A 77 -10.81 -2.17 -16.88
CA LYS A 77 -11.59 -1.65 -15.74
C LYS A 77 -10.67 -1.26 -14.58
N THR A 78 -11.14 -0.34 -13.74
CA THR A 78 -10.50 -0.03 -12.45
C THR A 78 -10.49 -1.29 -11.59
N PRO A 79 -9.31 -1.67 -10.98
CA PRO A 79 -8.10 -0.85 -10.85
C PRO A 79 -7.06 -1.04 -11.97
N HIS A 80 -7.30 -1.88 -12.97
CA HIS A 80 -6.34 -2.30 -14.00
C HIS A 80 -6.18 -1.28 -15.13
N LEU A 81 -5.90 -0.04 -14.74
CA LEU A 81 -5.63 1.08 -15.65
C LEU A 81 -4.37 1.80 -15.17
N VAL A 82 -3.42 2.08 -16.06
CA VAL A 82 -2.21 2.82 -15.72
C VAL A 82 -2.00 4.01 -16.66
N GLY A 83 -1.21 4.99 -16.22
CA GLY A 83 -0.80 6.13 -17.03
C GLY A 83 -1.97 6.87 -17.66
N GLU A 84 -1.89 7.11 -18.98
CA GLU A 84 -2.90 7.85 -19.73
C GLU A 84 -4.28 7.19 -19.72
N HIS A 85 -4.34 5.85 -19.66
CA HIS A 85 -5.61 5.13 -19.59
C HIS A 85 -6.36 5.44 -18.29
N LEU A 86 -5.64 5.49 -17.15
CA LEU A 86 -6.21 5.90 -15.87
C LEU A 86 -6.67 7.35 -15.90
N LEU A 87 -5.83 8.28 -16.39
CA LEU A 87 -6.17 9.70 -16.49
C LEU A 87 -7.44 9.91 -17.32
N LYS A 88 -7.54 9.24 -18.47
CA LYS A 88 -8.70 9.32 -19.36
C LYS A 88 -9.96 8.77 -18.69
N ALA A 89 -9.88 7.62 -18.03
CA ALA A 89 -11.02 6.97 -17.38
C ALA A 89 -11.62 7.83 -16.26
N HIS A 90 -10.77 8.59 -15.55
CA HIS A 90 -11.17 9.41 -14.41
C HIS A 90 -11.24 10.92 -14.72
N ASN A 91 -11.11 11.33 -15.99
CA ASN A 91 -11.12 12.73 -16.45
C ASN A 91 -10.07 13.61 -15.74
N ILE A 92 -8.90 13.06 -15.45
CA ILE A 92 -7.78 13.77 -14.85
C ILE A 92 -6.93 14.37 -15.97
N LYS A 93 -6.64 15.68 -15.89
CA LYS A 93 -5.85 16.38 -16.90
C LYS A 93 -4.37 15.99 -16.80
N PRO A 94 -3.73 15.51 -17.89
CA PRO A 94 -2.29 15.23 -17.91
C PRO A 94 -1.43 16.44 -17.52
N GLY A 95 -0.25 16.20 -16.96
CA GLY A 95 0.72 17.24 -16.56
C GLY A 95 0.30 18.07 -15.35
N THR A 96 -0.78 17.69 -14.66
CA THR A 96 -1.24 18.36 -13.43
C THR A 96 -0.69 17.66 -12.18
N ARG A 97 -0.75 18.34 -11.04
CA ARG A 97 -0.45 17.79 -9.73
C ARG A 97 -1.34 16.55 -9.41
N GLU A 98 -2.61 16.59 -9.79
CA GLU A 98 -3.51 15.45 -9.63
C GLU A 98 -3.06 14.26 -10.48
N ALA A 99 -2.65 14.47 -11.75
CA ALA A 99 -2.08 13.41 -12.60
C ALA A 99 -0.82 12.79 -12.00
N HIS A 100 0.08 13.61 -11.41
CA HIS A 100 1.25 13.12 -10.68
C HIS A 100 0.89 12.25 -9.47
N ALA A 101 -0.19 12.57 -8.79
CA ALA A 101 -0.64 11.75 -7.66
C ALA A 101 -1.07 10.34 -8.08
N PHE A 102 -1.70 10.19 -9.25
CA PHE A 102 -2.35 8.94 -9.66
C PHE A 102 -1.61 8.14 -10.73
N THR A 103 -0.49 8.64 -11.25
CA THR A 103 0.26 7.95 -12.33
C THR A 103 1.77 8.03 -12.15
N TYR A 104 2.48 7.22 -12.93
CA TYR A 104 3.93 7.23 -13.05
C TYR A 104 4.44 8.22 -14.11
N LEU A 105 3.55 8.83 -14.90
CA LEU A 105 3.92 9.67 -16.05
C LEU A 105 4.76 10.89 -15.62
N ASP A 106 5.84 11.12 -16.34
CA ASP A 106 6.79 12.22 -16.08
C ASP A 106 7.25 12.30 -14.61
N PHE A 107 7.36 11.15 -13.92
CA PHE A 107 7.49 11.09 -12.47
C PHE A 107 8.64 11.93 -11.92
N GLU A 108 9.86 11.81 -12.48
CA GLU A 108 11.02 12.54 -11.98
C GLU A 108 10.82 14.06 -12.04
N LYS A 109 10.31 14.56 -13.17
CA LYS A 109 10.02 15.98 -13.39
C LYS A 109 8.88 16.46 -12.47
N ALA A 110 7.82 15.68 -12.38
CA ALA A 110 6.68 16.01 -11.55
C ALA A 110 7.01 15.96 -10.05
N ALA A 111 7.78 14.97 -9.59
CA ALA A 111 8.25 14.86 -8.22
C ALA A 111 9.21 16.01 -7.84
N ALA A 112 10.08 16.44 -8.76
CA ALA A 112 10.91 17.63 -8.54
C ALA A 112 10.08 18.91 -8.44
N MET A 113 8.95 19.00 -9.16
CA MET A 113 8.07 20.17 -9.17
C MET A 113 7.09 20.19 -7.98
N TYR A 114 6.51 19.06 -7.64
CA TYR A 114 5.40 18.94 -6.68
C TYR A 114 5.83 18.40 -5.31
N GLY A 115 7.08 17.99 -5.17
CA GLY A 115 7.64 17.52 -3.90
C GLY A 115 7.13 16.15 -3.47
N LYS A 116 7.18 15.92 -2.15
CA LYS A 116 6.82 14.67 -1.50
C LYS A 116 5.32 14.59 -1.19
N VAL A 117 4.84 13.36 -1.03
CA VAL A 117 3.46 13.04 -0.71
C VAL A 117 3.36 12.28 0.61
N GLY A 118 2.17 12.25 1.21
CA GLY A 118 1.93 11.55 2.48
C GLY A 118 2.55 12.27 3.68
N GLY A 119 2.88 11.47 4.69
CA GLY A 119 3.38 11.93 5.99
C GLY A 119 2.25 12.22 6.98
N PHE A 120 2.31 11.56 8.14
CA PHE A 120 1.22 11.61 9.14
C PHE A 120 0.95 13.02 9.68
N ALA A 121 1.97 13.89 9.75
CA ALA A 121 1.75 15.27 10.17
C ALA A 121 0.93 16.09 9.16
N HIS A 122 1.13 15.87 7.86
CA HIS A 122 0.35 16.49 6.79
C HIS A 122 -1.06 15.87 6.70
N LEU A 123 -1.14 14.53 6.80
CA LEU A 123 -2.41 13.82 6.86
C LEU A 123 -3.25 14.30 8.06
N ALA A 124 -2.65 14.51 9.23
CA ALA A 124 -3.34 15.00 10.42
C ALA A 124 -3.97 16.38 10.20
N THR A 125 -3.28 17.29 9.53
CA THR A 125 -3.85 18.61 9.16
C THR A 125 -5.04 18.44 8.23
N LEU A 126 -4.96 17.57 7.22
CA LEU A 126 -6.05 17.31 6.30
C LEU A 126 -7.26 16.66 7.00
N VAL A 127 -7.01 15.64 7.83
CA VAL A 127 -8.05 14.97 8.64
C VAL A 127 -8.76 15.97 9.54
N LYS A 128 -8.02 16.82 10.27
CA LYS A 128 -8.60 17.89 11.12
C LYS A 128 -9.49 18.84 10.30
N LYS A 129 -9.01 19.27 9.12
CA LYS A 129 -9.79 20.13 8.21
C LYS A 129 -11.09 19.45 7.77
N MET A 130 -11.03 18.18 7.38
CA MET A 130 -12.22 17.43 6.93
C MET A 130 -13.18 17.15 8.08
N LYS A 131 -12.70 16.73 9.25
CA LYS A 131 -13.53 16.52 10.46
C LYS A 131 -14.22 17.81 10.92
N ALA A 132 -13.53 18.94 10.86
CA ALA A 132 -14.11 20.24 11.25
C ALA A 132 -15.32 20.64 10.40
N SER A 133 -15.30 20.31 9.09
CA SER A 133 -16.42 20.57 8.18
C SER A 133 -17.51 19.48 8.21
N ARG A 134 -17.25 18.33 8.84
CA ARG A 134 -18.10 17.12 8.85
C ARG A 134 -18.28 16.60 10.29
N PRO A 135 -19.07 17.29 11.11
CA PRO A 135 -19.29 16.87 12.51
C PRO A 135 -19.79 15.42 12.58
N GLY A 136 -19.22 14.65 13.51
CA GLY A 136 -19.54 13.24 13.70
C GLY A 136 -18.93 12.28 12.66
N SER A 137 -18.09 12.77 11.75
CA SER A 137 -17.39 11.91 10.78
C SER A 137 -16.51 10.87 11.47
N LEU A 138 -16.45 9.65 10.90
CA LEU A 138 -15.56 8.57 11.34
C LEU A 138 -14.33 8.50 10.44
N LEU A 139 -13.15 8.38 11.05
CA LEU A 139 -11.88 8.12 10.37
C LEU A 139 -11.59 6.61 10.42
N LEU A 140 -11.53 6.00 9.25
CA LEU A 140 -11.33 4.57 9.05
C LEU A 140 -9.89 4.31 8.59
N ASP A 141 -9.25 3.33 9.21
CA ASP A 141 -7.95 2.78 8.83
C ASP A 141 -8.14 1.39 8.23
N GLY A 142 -7.83 1.24 6.95
CA GLY A 142 -8.01 -0.01 6.21
C GLY A 142 -6.99 -1.10 6.52
N GLY A 143 -6.05 -0.88 7.45
CA GLY A 143 -5.00 -1.84 7.80
C GLY A 143 -3.70 -1.66 7.02
N ASP A 144 -2.75 -2.55 7.24
CA ASP A 144 -1.37 -2.44 6.76
C ASP A 144 -0.68 -1.16 7.25
N THR A 145 -0.98 -0.76 8.46
CA THR A 145 -0.52 0.49 9.02
C THR A 145 0.72 0.32 9.89
N TRP A 146 0.85 -0.82 10.63
CA TRP A 146 1.90 -0.99 11.66
C TRP A 146 3.20 -1.64 11.17
N GLN A 147 3.36 -1.88 9.88
CA GLN A 147 4.52 -2.57 9.30
C GLN A 147 5.02 -1.83 8.06
N GLY A 148 6.34 -1.81 7.82
CA GLY A 148 6.97 -1.33 6.58
C GLY A 148 8.05 -0.27 6.76
N SER A 149 8.46 0.04 8.00
CA SER A 149 9.58 0.94 8.30
C SER A 149 10.50 0.39 9.40
N GLY A 150 11.71 0.90 9.48
CA GLY A 150 12.65 0.54 10.53
C GLY A 150 12.13 0.90 11.93
N THR A 151 11.51 2.07 12.08
CA THR A 151 10.96 2.49 13.38
C THR A 151 9.86 1.55 13.84
N SER A 152 8.96 1.16 12.96
CA SER A 152 7.87 0.25 13.32
C SER A 152 8.38 -1.13 13.70
N LEU A 153 9.36 -1.66 12.95
CA LEU A 153 9.99 -2.93 13.30
C LEU A 153 10.63 -2.89 14.71
N TRP A 154 11.39 -1.83 15.02
CA TRP A 154 12.12 -1.72 16.28
C TRP A 154 11.25 -1.33 17.47
N THR A 155 10.10 -0.71 17.23
CA THR A 155 9.10 -0.42 18.28
C THR A 155 8.03 -1.49 18.41
N ASN A 156 8.11 -2.56 17.61
CA ASN A 156 7.09 -3.60 17.54
C ASN A 156 5.68 -3.01 17.29
N GLY A 157 5.59 -2.08 16.32
CA GLY A 157 4.38 -1.41 15.89
C GLY A 157 3.89 -0.25 16.79
N GLN A 158 4.54 -0.01 17.95
CA GLN A 158 4.06 1.00 18.91
C GLN A 158 4.08 2.42 18.33
N ASP A 159 5.05 2.74 17.48
CA ASP A 159 5.13 4.04 16.79
C ASP A 159 3.84 4.38 16.03
N MET A 160 3.32 3.40 15.28
CA MET A 160 2.11 3.59 14.48
C MET A 160 0.84 3.53 15.33
N VAL A 161 0.82 2.72 16.39
CA VAL A 161 -0.26 2.73 17.39
C VAL A 161 -0.41 4.13 17.99
N ASP A 162 0.69 4.74 18.45
CA ASP A 162 0.70 6.09 19.00
C ASP A 162 0.28 7.14 17.93
N ALA A 163 0.75 6.98 16.70
CA ALA A 163 0.40 7.87 15.59
C ALA A 163 -1.10 7.76 15.22
N CYS A 164 -1.68 6.56 15.16
CA CYS A 164 -3.11 6.35 14.89
C CYS A 164 -3.99 6.94 16.00
N LEU A 165 -3.60 6.77 17.26
CA LEU A 165 -4.28 7.39 18.39
C LEU A 165 -4.25 8.92 18.30
N ALA A 166 -3.07 9.50 17.98
CA ALA A 166 -2.91 10.93 17.83
C ALA A 166 -3.63 11.51 16.59
N LEU A 167 -3.74 10.72 15.51
CA LEU A 167 -4.49 11.07 14.30
C LEU A 167 -6.01 11.09 14.56
N GLY A 168 -6.47 10.36 15.56
CA GLY A 168 -7.88 10.22 15.90
C GLY A 168 -8.59 9.23 14.99
N VAL A 169 -7.97 8.08 14.73
CA VAL A 169 -8.59 6.92 14.08
C VAL A 169 -9.74 6.43 14.95
N ASP A 170 -10.89 6.17 14.35
CA ASP A 170 -12.07 5.70 15.05
C ASP A 170 -12.24 4.17 14.92
N ILE A 171 -11.92 3.61 13.74
CA ILE A 171 -12.13 2.20 13.40
C ILE A 171 -10.97 1.71 12.53
N MET A 172 -10.52 0.47 12.76
CA MET A 172 -9.44 -0.19 12.01
C MET A 172 -9.78 -1.64 11.69
N THR A 173 -9.27 -2.17 10.56
CA THR A 173 -9.24 -3.60 10.21
C THR A 173 -7.81 -4.02 9.90
N PRO A 174 -7.38 -5.28 10.17
CA PRO A 174 -5.96 -5.65 10.06
C PRO A 174 -5.56 -6.47 8.84
N HIS A 175 -4.23 -6.49 8.59
CA HIS A 175 -3.54 -7.48 7.76
C HIS A 175 -2.09 -7.72 8.26
N TRP A 176 -1.09 -6.89 7.86
CA TRP A 176 0.32 -7.05 8.28
C TRP A 176 0.52 -6.83 9.79
N GLU A 177 -0.43 -6.22 10.47
CA GLU A 177 -0.49 -6.15 11.94
C GLU A 177 -0.36 -7.54 12.55
N MET A 178 -0.93 -8.56 11.89
CA MET A 178 -0.89 -9.96 12.32
C MET A 178 0.52 -10.54 12.35
N THR A 179 1.47 -9.96 11.61
CA THR A 179 2.88 -10.40 11.61
C THR A 179 3.65 -10.00 12.87
N LEU A 180 3.04 -9.19 13.75
CA LEU A 180 3.55 -8.97 15.11
C LEU A 180 3.25 -10.14 16.06
N GLY A 181 2.40 -11.08 15.63
CA GLY A 181 1.95 -12.23 16.41
C GLY A 181 0.68 -11.95 17.23
N GLU A 182 -0.04 -13.03 17.55
CA GLU A 182 -1.35 -12.97 18.22
C GLU A 182 -1.32 -12.22 19.55
N GLU A 183 -0.30 -12.47 20.38
CA GLU A 183 -0.17 -11.86 21.71
C GLU A 183 0.00 -10.35 21.61
N ARG A 184 0.87 -9.88 20.71
CA ARG A 184 1.13 -8.45 20.57
C ARG A 184 -0.10 -7.71 20.01
N VAL A 185 -0.78 -8.30 19.02
CA VAL A 185 -2.00 -7.71 18.46
C VAL A 185 -3.09 -7.61 19.53
N LYS A 186 -3.32 -8.68 20.31
CA LYS A 186 -4.28 -8.64 21.43
C LYS A 186 -3.90 -7.58 22.46
N GLU A 187 -2.61 -7.50 22.82
CA GLU A 187 -2.13 -6.48 23.76
C GLU A 187 -2.49 -5.07 23.32
N ILE A 188 -2.20 -4.71 22.06
CA ILE A 188 -2.53 -3.39 21.49
C ILE A 188 -4.04 -3.14 21.56
N VAL A 189 -4.84 -4.12 21.11
CA VAL A 189 -6.30 -3.97 21.05
C VAL A 189 -6.90 -3.81 22.44
N GLU A 190 -6.45 -4.60 23.41
CA GLU A 190 -7.00 -4.63 24.78
C GLU A 190 -6.50 -3.49 25.68
N LYS A 191 -5.30 -2.96 25.43
CA LYS A 191 -4.69 -1.92 26.26
C LYS A 191 -4.71 -0.56 25.58
N ASP A 192 -4.10 -0.45 24.38
CA ASP A 192 -3.90 0.84 23.72
C ASP A 192 -5.18 1.36 23.06
N PHE A 193 -5.91 0.47 22.37
CA PHE A 193 -7.11 0.80 21.58
C PHE A 193 -8.40 0.79 22.38
N LYS A 194 -8.42 0.11 23.53
CA LYS A 194 -9.64 -0.04 24.36
C LYS A 194 -10.34 1.28 24.61
N GLY A 195 -11.58 1.37 24.14
CA GLY A 195 -12.42 2.57 24.27
C GLY A 195 -12.01 3.76 23.39
N LYS A 196 -11.02 3.59 22.50
CA LYS A 196 -10.51 4.65 21.60
C LYS A 196 -10.68 4.27 20.14
N ILE A 197 -10.14 3.13 19.72
CA ILE A 197 -10.21 2.62 18.34
C ILE A 197 -10.95 1.29 18.34
N SER A 198 -11.97 1.13 17.51
CA SER A 198 -12.64 -0.16 17.31
C SER A 198 -11.84 -0.98 16.28
N PHE A 199 -11.21 -2.06 16.73
CA PHE A 199 -10.48 -2.98 15.86
C PHE A 199 -11.41 -4.12 15.43
N LEU A 200 -11.72 -4.21 14.13
CA LEU A 200 -12.80 -5.04 13.63
C LEU A 200 -12.32 -6.10 12.64
N ALA A 201 -12.81 -7.33 12.80
CA ALA A 201 -12.60 -8.41 11.84
C ALA A 201 -13.69 -9.49 11.96
N GLN A 202 -14.67 -9.52 11.05
CA GLN A 202 -15.72 -10.54 11.05
C GLN A 202 -15.23 -11.94 10.68
N ASN A 203 -14.08 -12.02 10.02
CA ASN A 203 -13.54 -13.23 9.40
C ASN A 203 -12.34 -13.84 10.14
N ILE A 204 -12.01 -13.35 11.35
CA ILE A 204 -10.98 -13.96 12.21
C ILE A 204 -11.65 -14.71 13.35
N LYS A 205 -11.40 -16.02 13.42
CA LYS A 205 -12.00 -16.93 14.41
C LYS A 205 -10.95 -17.83 15.02
N THR A 206 -11.21 -18.35 16.20
CA THR A 206 -10.35 -19.35 16.84
C THR A 206 -10.41 -20.67 16.06
N ASN A 207 -9.31 -21.44 16.07
CA ASN A 207 -9.23 -22.74 15.40
C ASN A 207 -10.06 -23.84 16.08
N ASP A 208 -10.20 -23.76 17.40
CA ASP A 208 -10.79 -24.83 18.23
C ASP A 208 -12.33 -24.78 18.20
N PHE A 209 -12.94 -23.65 18.56
CA PHE A 209 -14.40 -23.53 18.65
C PHE A 209 -15.03 -22.61 17.60
N GLY A 210 -14.22 -21.92 16.79
CA GLY A 210 -14.72 -20.98 15.80
C GLY A 210 -15.27 -19.68 16.40
N ASP A 211 -14.85 -19.36 17.63
CA ASP A 211 -15.24 -18.15 18.33
C ASP A 211 -14.64 -16.92 17.67
N GLN A 212 -15.38 -15.81 17.70
CA GLN A 212 -14.92 -14.54 17.16
C GLN A 212 -13.74 -14.00 17.97
N VAL A 213 -12.61 -13.69 17.31
CA VAL A 213 -11.42 -13.15 17.97
C VAL A 213 -11.53 -11.65 18.24
N PHE A 214 -12.06 -10.91 17.30
CA PHE A 214 -12.28 -9.46 17.38
C PHE A 214 -13.75 -9.13 17.11
N ASP A 215 -14.21 -7.96 17.53
CA ASP A 215 -15.55 -7.50 17.21
C ASP A 215 -15.77 -7.52 15.69
N PRO A 216 -16.87 -8.14 15.20
CA PRO A 216 -17.11 -8.22 13.75
C PRO A 216 -17.54 -6.90 13.15
N TYR A 217 -18.21 -6.04 13.93
CA TYR A 217 -18.71 -4.74 13.51
C TYR A 217 -18.95 -3.81 14.70
N VAL A 218 -19.16 -2.54 14.39
CA VAL A 218 -19.62 -1.52 15.34
C VAL A 218 -20.77 -0.73 14.73
N ILE A 219 -21.75 -0.33 15.57
CA ILE A 219 -22.81 0.59 15.21
C ILE A 219 -22.55 1.93 15.91
N ARG A 220 -22.62 3.02 15.16
CA ARG A 220 -22.47 4.40 15.65
C ARG A 220 -23.69 5.23 15.21
N GLU A 221 -23.98 6.27 15.95
CA GLU A 221 -24.95 7.28 15.54
C GLU A 221 -24.20 8.50 14.97
N MET A 222 -24.58 8.92 13.76
CA MET A 222 -23.97 10.05 13.08
C MET A 222 -25.08 10.99 12.58
N ASN A 223 -25.20 12.17 13.19
CA ASN A 223 -26.21 13.17 12.85
C ASN A 223 -27.64 12.59 12.77
N GLY A 224 -28.01 11.76 13.76
CA GLY A 224 -29.31 11.11 13.85
C GLY A 224 -29.50 9.88 12.95
N VAL A 225 -28.44 9.41 12.30
CA VAL A 225 -28.45 8.21 11.46
C VAL A 225 -27.61 7.11 12.09
N LYS A 226 -28.19 5.93 12.31
CA LYS A 226 -27.43 4.75 12.70
C LYS A 226 -26.61 4.25 11.50
N VAL A 227 -25.30 4.18 11.66
CA VAL A 227 -24.34 3.66 10.69
C VAL A 227 -23.65 2.43 11.26
N ALA A 228 -23.45 1.39 10.47
CA ALA A 228 -22.67 0.23 10.85
C ALA A 228 -21.38 0.17 10.01
N VAL A 229 -20.26 -0.17 10.66
CA VAL A 229 -19.00 -0.52 9.99
C VAL A 229 -18.67 -1.95 10.34
N ILE A 230 -18.53 -2.82 9.34
CA ILE A 230 -18.15 -4.23 9.46
C ILE A 230 -16.70 -4.35 9.04
N GLY A 231 -15.86 -5.02 9.85
CA GLY A 231 -14.45 -5.24 9.54
C GLY A 231 -14.24 -6.51 8.72
N GLN A 232 -13.38 -6.43 7.72
CA GLN A 232 -12.94 -7.57 6.89
C GLN A 232 -11.42 -7.56 6.81
N ALA A 233 -10.78 -8.41 7.61
CA ALA A 233 -9.33 -8.61 7.59
C ALA A 233 -8.87 -9.32 6.31
N PHE A 234 -7.59 -9.19 5.97
CA PHE A 234 -7.01 -9.93 4.83
C PHE A 234 -7.24 -11.43 4.97
N PRO A 235 -7.90 -12.07 3.99
CA PRO A 235 -8.40 -13.44 4.16
C PRO A 235 -7.33 -14.51 4.07
N TYR A 236 -6.16 -14.21 3.48
CA TYR A 236 -5.09 -15.18 3.22
C TYR A 236 -3.88 -15.02 4.15
N THR A 237 -4.01 -14.31 5.25
CA THR A 237 -2.92 -14.09 6.22
C THR A 237 -2.14 -15.37 6.58
N PRO A 238 -2.79 -16.54 6.86
CA PRO A 238 -2.07 -17.76 7.23
C PRO A 238 -1.32 -18.45 6.09
N ILE A 239 -1.53 -18.02 4.85
CA ILE A 239 -0.87 -18.56 3.65
C ILE A 239 0.22 -17.62 3.16
N ALA A 240 -0.08 -16.32 3.18
CA ALA A 240 0.84 -15.28 2.70
C ALA A 240 1.96 -14.94 3.70
N ASN A 241 1.80 -15.34 4.97
CA ASN A 241 2.75 -15.08 6.07
C ASN A 241 3.04 -16.38 6.83
N PRO A 242 4.16 -16.44 7.60
CA PRO A 242 4.46 -17.62 8.41
C PRO A 242 3.30 -18.00 9.35
N ARG A 243 2.82 -19.21 9.21
CA ARG A 243 1.62 -19.71 9.91
C ARG A 243 1.69 -19.57 11.42
N TYR A 244 2.90 -19.69 12.01
CA TYR A 244 3.09 -19.59 13.45
C TYR A 244 2.72 -18.24 14.05
N MET A 245 2.65 -17.18 13.26
CA MET A 245 2.29 -15.83 13.72
C MET A 245 0.81 -15.73 14.11
N VAL A 246 -0.02 -16.57 13.50
CA VAL A 246 -1.47 -16.65 13.73
C VAL A 246 -1.92 -18.11 13.88
N ALA A 247 -1.15 -18.90 14.63
CA ALA A 247 -1.30 -20.34 14.74
C ALA A 247 -2.68 -20.80 15.22
N ASN A 248 -3.30 -20.01 16.12
CA ASN A 248 -4.58 -20.33 16.75
C ASN A 248 -5.79 -19.71 16.05
N TRP A 249 -5.58 -19.02 14.92
CA TRP A 249 -6.66 -18.29 14.23
C TRP A 249 -6.90 -18.80 12.81
N THR A 250 -8.17 -18.76 12.41
CA THR A 250 -8.60 -19.00 11.03
C THR A 250 -9.01 -17.67 10.39
N PHE A 251 -8.84 -17.61 9.07
CA PHE A 251 -9.19 -16.48 8.21
C PHE A 251 -10.01 -16.98 7.03
N GLY A 252 -10.43 -16.09 6.15
CA GLY A 252 -11.13 -16.42 4.91
C GLY A 252 -11.96 -15.24 4.42
N ILE A 253 -12.44 -15.31 3.19
CA ILE A 253 -13.32 -14.27 2.62
C ILE A 253 -14.66 -14.26 3.35
N GLN A 254 -15.27 -15.43 3.54
CA GLN A 254 -16.49 -15.63 4.34
C GLN A 254 -17.65 -14.70 3.92
N ASP A 255 -17.94 -14.59 2.63
CA ASP A 255 -19.00 -13.71 2.10
C ASP A 255 -20.41 -14.06 2.63
N GLU A 256 -20.69 -15.34 2.92
CA GLU A 256 -21.94 -15.76 3.57
C GLU A 256 -22.02 -15.22 5.02
N ASN A 257 -20.92 -15.23 5.77
CA ASN A 257 -20.88 -14.63 7.10
C ASN A 257 -21.01 -13.12 7.02
N MET A 258 -20.38 -12.49 6.02
CA MET A 258 -20.58 -11.07 5.74
C MET A 258 -22.06 -10.75 5.51
N GLN A 259 -22.79 -11.56 4.73
CA GLN A 259 -24.22 -11.37 4.53
C GLN A 259 -25.02 -11.47 5.85
N LYS A 260 -24.67 -12.42 6.73
CA LYS A 260 -25.28 -12.52 8.07
C LYS A 260 -25.05 -11.26 8.89
N MET A 261 -23.81 -10.74 8.91
CA MET A 261 -23.48 -9.51 9.63
C MET A 261 -24.26 -8.31 9.06
N VAL A 262 -24.35 -8.17 7.74
CA VAL A 262 -25.15 -7.11 7.10
C VAL A 262 -26.61 -7.20 7.52
N ASN A 263 -27.21 -8.39 7.47
CA ASN A 263 -28.61 -8.60 7.87
C ASN A 263 -28.82 -8.25 9.35
N GLU A 264 -27.88 -8.65 10.21
CA GLU A 264 -27.95 -8.38 11.65
C GLU A 264 -27.87 -6.88 11.96
N VAL A 265 -26.91 -6.14 11.38
CA VAL A 265 -26.78 -4.71 11.64
C VAL A 265 -27.96 -3.93 11.06
N ARG A 266 -28.52 -4.35 9.91
CA ARG A 266 -29.76 -3.80 9.35
C ARG A 266 -30.95 -4.02 10.28
N ALA A 267 -31.10 -5.23 10.85
CA ALA A 267 -32.13 -5.55 11.83
C ALA A 267 -32.01 -4.71 13.13
N LYS A 268 -30.75 -4.38 13.54
CA LYS A 268 -30.46 -3.45 14.65
C LYS A 268 -30.69 -1.98 14.29
N GLY A 269 -31.15 -1.70 13.08
CA GLY A 269 -31.62 -0.39 12.65
C GLY A 269 -30.58 0.45 11.89
N ALA A 270 -29.44 -0.11 11.50
CA ALA A 270 -28.45 0.59 10.68
C ALA A 270 -29.06 1.01 9.33
N LYS A 271 -28.94 2.29 9.01
CA LYS A 271 -29.42 2.90 7.77
C LYS A 271 -28.34 2.99 6.70
N VAL A 272 -27.08 3.01 7.13
CA VAL A 272 -25.89 2.92 6.28
C VAL A 272 -25.04 1.77 6.79
N VAL A 273 -24.57 0.91 5.87
CA VAL A 273 -23.65 -0.20 6.16
C VAL A 273 -22.40 -0.04 5.28
N VAL A 274 -21.27 0.13 5.93
CA VAL A 274 -19.95 0.19 5.29
C VAL A 274 -19.17 -1.04 5.69
N VAL A 275 -18.47 -1.66 4.74
CA VAL A 275 -17.44 -2.66 5.01
C VAL A 275 -16.09 -1.96 4.92
N LEU A 276 -15.32 -2.01 6.01
CA LEU A 276 -13.91 -1.63 6.02
C LEU A 276 -13.11 -2.90 5.71
N SER A 277 -12.51 -2.95 4.52
CA SER A 277 -11.99 -4.19 3.95
C SER A 277 -10.49 -4.14 3.66
N HIS A 278 -9.82 -5.25 3.94
CA HIS A 278 -8.44 -5.48 3.49
C HIS A 278 -8.34 -6.67 2.51
N ASN A 279 -9.39 -6.96 1.74
CA ASN A 279 -9.40 -8.07 0.79
C ASN A 279 -8.55 -7.82 -0.48
N GLY A 280 -8.42 -6.57 -0.90
CA GLY A 280 -7.98 -6.16 -2.23
C GLY A 280 -9.14 -5.85 -3.18
N MET A 281 -8.87 -5.00 -4.17
CA MET A 281 -9.92 -4.37 -5.00
C MET A 281 -10.77 -5.38 -5.78
N ASP A 282 -10.15 -6.37 -6.43
CA ASP A 282 -10.90 -7.36 -7.23
C ASP A 282 -11.77 -8.28 -6.38
N VAL A 283 -11.27 -8.66 -5.20
CA VAL A 283 -12.02 -9.45 -4.22
C VAL A 283 -13.21 -8.64 -3.69
N ASP A 284 -13.01 -7.35 -3.39
CA ASP A 284 -14.07 -6.44 -2.94
C ASP A 284 -15.14 -6.21 -4.01
N LEU A 285 -14.75 -6.09 -5.28
CA LEU A 285 -15.68 -5.99 -6.40
C LEU A 285 -16.53 -7.26 -6.51
N LYS A 286 -15.94 -8.43 -6.35
CA LYS A 286 -16.68 -9.70 -6.34
C LYS A 286 -17.58 -9.81 -5.10
N MET A 287 -17.10 -9.48 -3.91
CA MET A 287 -17.90 -9.48 -2.68
C MET A 287 -19.11 -8.53 -2.82
N ALA A 288 -18.91 -7.33 -3.33
CA ALA A 288 -19.98 -6.35 -3.59
C ALA A 288 -21.05 -6.89 -4.56
N SER A 289 -20.69 -7.76 -5.50
CA SER A 289 -21.65 -8.38 -6.43
C SER A 289 -22.49 -9.49 -5.79
N ARG A 290 -22.00 -10.10 -4.71
CA ARG A 290 -22.61 -11.27 -4.05
C ARG A 290 -23.37 -10.91 -2.78
N VAL A 291 -22.83 -9.99 -1.97
CA VAL A 291 -23.42 -9.58 -0.70
C VAL A 291 -24.33 -8.38 -0.91
N THR A 292 -25.58 -8.49 -0.47
CA THR A 292 -26.58 -7.43 -0.62
C THR A 292 -26.71 -6.59 0.64
N GLY A 293 -27.12 -5.34 0.49
CA GLY A 293 -27.36 -4.43 1.61
C GLY A 293 -26.14 -3.69 2.14
N ILE A 294 -24.98 -3.79 1.47
CA ILE A 294 -23.80 -2.95 1.71
C ILE A 294 -23.95 -1.67 0.88
N ASP A 295 -23.76 -0.49 1.51
CA ASP A 295 -23.78 0.80 0.80
C ASP A 295 -22.40 1.13 0.21
N ALA A 296 -21.31 0.84 0.94
CA ALA A 296 -19.95 0.98 0.43
C ALA A 296 -18.99 -0.06 1.01
N ILE A 297 -17.99 -0.46 0.21
CA ILE A 297 -16.77 -1.14 0.66
C ILE A 297 -15.63 -0.14 0.52
N MET A 298 -14.94 0.14 1.62
CA MET A 298 -13.75 0.98 1.70
C MET A 298 -12.55 0.04 1.86
N GLY A 299 -11.85 -0.21 0.73
CA GLY A 299 -10.88 -1.29 0.57
C GLY A 299 -9.43 -0.85 0.74
N GLY A 300 -8.55 -1.84 0.93
CA GLY A 300 -7.10 -1.74 1.04
C GLY A 300 -6.38 -2.86 0.30
N HIS A 301 -5.16 -3.21 0.75
CA HIS A 301 -4.32 -4.32 0.32
C HIS A 301 -3.68 -4.18 -1.07
N THR A 302 -4.44 -3.84 -2.10
CA THR A 302 -3.90 -3.75 -3.48
C THR A 302 -3.24 -2.41 -3.77
N HIS A 303 -3.27 -1.46 -2.82
CA HIS A 303 -2.66 -0.13 -2.91
C HIS A 303 -3.19 0.72 -4.07
N ASP A 304 -4.40 0.46 -4.54
CA ASP A 304 -4.97 1.15 -5.68
C ASP A 304 -5.50 2.53 -5.27
N GLY A 305 -4.93 3.59 -5.82
CA GLY A 305 -5.52 4.92 -5.71
C GLY A 305 -6.73 5.04 -6.65
N VAL A 306 -7.95 4.85 -6.13
CA VAL A 306 -9.19 4.86 -6.92
C VAL A 306 -9.87 6.23 -6.86
N PRO A 307 -9.69 7.12 -7.87
CA PRO A 307 -10.21 8.49 -7.82
C PRO A 307 -11.73 8.58 -7.77
N THR A 308 -12.42 7.57 -8.34
CA THR A 308 -13.89 7.52 -8.43
C THR A 308 -14.39 6.13 -8.03
N PRO A 309 -15.39 6.01 -7.14
CA PRO A 309 -15.91 4.71 -6.71
C PRO A 309 -16.42 3.86 -7.86
N VAL A 310 -16.12 2.57 -7.83
CA VAL A 310 -16.74 1.61 -8.75
C VAL A 310 -18.13 1.26 -8.21
N LYS A 311 -19.17 1.42 -9.05
CA LYS A 311 -20.55 1.09 -8.72
C LYS A 311 -20.85 -0.34 -9.11
N VAL A 312 -20.99 -1.23 -8.14
CA VAL A 312 -21.29 -2.65 -8.36
C VAL A 312 -22.79 -2.89 -8.13
N LYS A 313 -23.48 -3.37 -9.17
CA LYS A 313 -24.89 -3.77 -9.08
C LYS A 313 -24.98 -5.19 -8.52
N ASN A 314 -25.90 -5.42 -7.61
CA ASN A 314 -26.27 -6.73 -7.07
C ASN A 314 -27.80 -6.84 -6.90
N ALA A 315 -28.29 -7.97 -6.40
CA ALA A 315 -29.71 -8.20 -6.23
C ALA A 315 -30.40 -7.23 -5.24
N GLY A 316 -29.63 -6.61 -4.34
CA GLY A 316 -30.14 -5.65 -3.32
C GLY A 316 -29.99 -4.17 -3.73
N GLY A 317 -29.34 -3.87 -4.86
CA GLY A 317 -29.13 -2.50 -5.31
C GLY A 317 -27.72 -2.22 -5.85
N VAL A 318 -27.09 -1.16 -5.35
CA VAL A 318 -25.73 -0.74 -5.77
C VAL A 318 -24.84 -0.61 -4.53
N THR A 319 -23.69 -1.24 -4.57
CA THR A 319 -22.61 -1.06 -3.60
C THR A 319 -21.48 -0.23 -4.23
N LEU A 320 -20.99 0.77 -3.52
CA LEU A 320 -19.81 1.54 -3.93
C LEU A 320 -18.55 0.79 -3.47
N VAL A 321 -17.54 0.66 -4.33
CA VAL A 321 -16.24 0.10 -3.95
C VAL A 321 -15.16 1.13 -4.19
N THR A 322 -14.34 1.42 -3.17
CA THR A 322 -13.25 2.39 -3.19
C THR A 322 -11.96 1.77 -2.67
N ASN A 323 -10.82 2.38 -2.97
CA ASN A 323 -9.55 2.07 -2.34
C ASN A 323 -8.74 3.38 -2.23
N ALA A 324 -8.10 3.59 -1.06
CA ALA A 324 -7.42 4.83 -0.75
C ALA A 324 -5.88 4.77 -0.95
N GLY A 325 -5.43 3.89 -1.84
CA GLY A 325 -4.01 3.79 -2.20
C GLY A 325 -3.15 3.26 -1.06
N SER A 326 -2.00 3.91 -0.81
CA SER A 326 -1.05 3.46 0.22
C SER A 326 -0.18 4.61 0.76
N ASN A 327 0.70 4.30 1.71
CA ASN A 327 1.76 5.15 2.25
C ASN A 327 1.27 6.50 2.83
N GLY A 328 0.00 6.57 3.27
CA GLY A 328 -0.61 7.82 3.74
C GLY A 328 -0.71 8.90 2.65
N LYS A 329 -0.55 8.52 1.38
CA LYS A 329 -0.55 9.41 0.22
C LYS A 329 -1.92 10.02 -0.07
N TYR A 330 -3.00 9.38 0.41
CA TYR A 330 -4.36 9.81 0.13
C TYR A 330 -5.24 9.82 1.39
N LEU A 331 -6.30 10.65 1.31
CA LEU A 331 -7.45 10.61 2.20
C LEU A 331 -8.72 10.49 1.36
N GLY A 332 -9.43 9.38 1.45
CA GLY A 332 -10.75 9.20 0.88
C GLY A 332 -11.79 9.94 1.73
N VAL A 333 -12.65 10.71 1.09
CA VAL A 333 -13.78 11.40 1.74
C VAL A 333 -15.05 10.93 1.08
N LEU A 334 -15.90 10.20 1.82
CA LEU A 334 -17.18 9.69 1.37
C LEU A 334 -18.30 10.31 2.18
N ASP A 335 -19.12 11.09 1.53
CA ASP A 335 -20.29 11.73 2.11
C ASP A 335 -21.59 11.09 1.56
N PHE A 336 -22.48 10.64 2.42
CA PHE A 336 -23.81 10.16 2.06
C PHE A 336 -24.90 11.16 2.45
N LYS A 337 -25.89 11.33 1.56
CA LYS A 337 -27.17 11.95 1.87
C LYS A 337 -28.18 10.85 2.19
N VAL A 338 -28.50 10.72 3.48
CA VAL A 338 -29.52 9.76 3.95
C VAL A 338 -30.84 10.48 4.15
N ASN A 339 -31.88 9.97 3.49
CA ASN A 339 -33.25 10.48 3.59
C ASN A 339 -34.23 9.31 3.69
N GLY A 340 -35.24 9.42 4.56
CA GLY A 340 -36.21 8.35 4.77
C GLY A 340 -35.61 7.00 5.17
N GLY A 341 -34.44 7.03 5.83
CA GLY A 341 -33.72 5.82 6.27
C GLY A 341 -32.96 5.07 5.16
N LYS A 342 -32.77 5.68 3.99
CA LYS A 342 -32.02 5.13 2.86
C LYS A 342 -30.99 6.12 2.35
N VAL A 343 -29.88 5.61 1.79
CA VAL A 343 -28.92 6.42 1.05
C VAL A 343 -29.61 6.90 -0.24
N ALA A 344 -29.82 8.21 -0.34
CA ALA A 344 -30.44 8.85 -1.50
C ALA A 344 -29.42 9.33 -2.54
N ASP A 345 -28.23 9.74 -2.08
CA ASP A 345 -27.17 10.24 -2.94
C ASP A 345 -25.82 10.20 -2.19
N PHE A 346 -24.70 10.33 -2.90
CA PHE A 346 -23.37 10.36 -2.31
C PHE A 346 -22.42 11.31 -3.06
N ARG A 347 -21.36 11.72 -2.37
CA ARG A 347 -20.17 12.34 -2.97
C ARG A 347 -18.93 11.64 -2.46
N TYR A 348 -17.97 11.45 -3.35
CA TYR A 348 -16.66 10.89 -3.03
C TYR A 348 -15.55 11.74 -3.64
N LYS A 349 -14.46 11.89 -2.91
CA LYS A 349 -13.21 12.44 -3.43
C LYS A 349 -12.05 11.71 -2.75
N LEU A 350 -11.09 11.26 -3.54
CA LEU A 350 -9.80 10.80 -3.06
C LEU A 350 -8.83 11.98 -3.13
N LEU A 351 -8.44 12.50 -1.97
CA LEU A 351 -7.59 13.69 -1.83
C LEU A 351 -6.13 13.26 -1.68
N PRO A 352 -5.24 13.58 -2.63
CA PRO A 352 -3.80 13.38 -2.45
C PRO A 352 -3.26 14.28 -1.34
N VAL A 353 -2.36 13.77 -0.51
CA VAL A 353 -1.68 14.50 0.56
C VAL A 353 -0.35 15.02 0.03
N PHE A 354 -0.31 16.26 -0.43
CA PHE A 354 0.92 16.93 -0.88
C PHE A 354 1.56 17.70 0.26
N SER A 355 2.78 17.32 0.63
CA SER A 355 3.46 17.91 1.79
C SER A 355 3.87 19.38 1.60
N ASP A 356 3.98 19.85 0.36
CA ASP A 356 4.23 21.26 0.03
C ASP A 356 2.97 22.14 0.04
N MET A 357 1.78 21.54 0.03
CA MET A 357 0.50 22.26 0.05
C MET A 357 -0.20 22.23 1.42
N ILE A 358 0.04 21.19 2.21
CA ILE A 358 -0.58 20.99 3.51
C ILE A 358 0.47 21.22 4.59
N PRO A 359 0.32 22.19 5.50
CA PRO A 359 1.26 22.35 6.60
C PRO A 359 1.25 21.14 7.52
N ALA A 360 2.42 20.74 8.02
CA ALA A 360 2.53 19.69 9.02
C ALA A 360 1.81 20.09 10.32
N ASP A 361 1.01 19.19 10.90
CA ASP A 361 0.42 19.38 12.20
C ASP A 361 1.51 19.40 13.29
N PRO A 362 1.63 20.46 14.09
CA PRO A 362 2.74 20.60 15.04
C PRO A 362 2.77 19.51 16.12
N ALA A 363 1.59 19.07 16.59
CA ALA A 363 1.51 18.05 17.64
C ALA A 363 1.92 16.67 17.10
N MET A 364 1.43 16.31 15.91
CA MET A 364 1.82 15.07 15.23
C MET A 364 3.30 15.10 14.86
N ASN A 365 3.82 16.22 14.34
CA ASN A 365 5.24 16.33 14.01
C ASN A 365 6.13 16.13 15.23
N LYS A 366 5.79 16.73 16.37
CA LYS A 366 6.49 16.54 17.64
C LYS A 366 6.47 15.08 18.11
N LEU A 367 5.35 14.39 17.93
CA LEU A 367 5.23 12.95 18.23
C LEU A 367 6.17 12.14 17.34
N ILE A 368 6.15 12.39 16.03
CA ILE A 368 7.02 11.72 15.05
C ILE A 368 8.50 11.92 15.40
N ASP A 369 8.90 13.17 15.70
CA ASP A 369 10.27 13.50 16.08
C ASP A 369 10.69 12.74 17.36
N LYS A 370 9.80 12.65 18.36
CA LYS A 370 10.03 11.88 19.58
C LYS A 370 10.21 10.38 19.32
N ILE A 371 9.33 9.81 18.51
CA ILE A 371 9.38 8.36 18.13
C ILE A 371 10.69 8.05 17.42
N ARG A 372 11.10 8.89 16.49
CA ARG A 372 12.23 8.66 15.61
C ARG A 372 13.60 8.99 16.23
N ALA A 373 13.65 9.89 17.20
CA ALA A 373 14.89 10.38 17.78
C ALA A 373 15.92 9.29 18.17
N PRO A 374 15.53 8.15 18.77
CA PRO A 374 16.49 7.07 19.08
C PRO A 374 17.12 6.39 17.86
N TYR A 375 16.50 6.52 16.69
CA TYR A 375 16.85 5.77 15.47
C TYR A 375 17.43 6.63 14.35
N GLU A 376 17.37 7.97 14.44
CA GLU A 376 17.78 8.89 13.37
C GLU A 376 19.23 8.68 12.90
N THR A 377 20.17 8.39 13.80
CA THR A 377 21.56 8.13 13.43
C THR A 377 21.68 6.88 12.56
N LYS A 378 20.99 5.79 12.94
CA LYS A 378 20.99 4.54 12.19
C LYS A 378 20.26 4.68 10.86
N LEU A 379 19.09 5.31 10.87
CA LEU A 379 18.30 5.54 9.66
C LEU A 379 19.00 6.46 8.66
N GLY A 380 19.72 7.48 9.15
CA GLY A 380 20.46 8.45 8.34
C GLY A 380 21.79 7.95 7.78
N GLU A 381 22.24 6.73 8.11
CA GLU A 381 23.49 6.16 7.58
C GLU A 381 23.46 6.11 6.04
N LYS A 382 24.36 6.83 5.39
CA LYS A 382 24.50 6.85 3.93
C LYS A 382 25.24 5.60 3.45
N LEU A 383 24.64 4.85 2.55
CA LEU A 383 25.16 3.59 2.03
C LEU A 383 25.73 3.74 0.62
N ALA A 384 25.03 4.48 -0.25
CA ALA A 384 25.40 4.68 -1.66
C ALA A 384 24.71 5.94 -2.21
N VAL A 385 24.91 6.22 -3.51
CA VAL A 385 24.16 7.23 -4.28
C VAL A 385 23.52 6.54 -5.48
N THR A 386 22.33 6.95 -5.88
CA THR A 386 21.69 6.46 -7.11
C THR A 386 21.87 7.43 -8.27
N GLU A 387 22.25 6.92 -9.46
CA GLU A 387 22.28 7.70 -10.71
C GLU A 387 20.92 7.73 -11.41
N GLY A 388 20.06 6.73 -11.15
CA GLY A 388 18.74 6.61 -11.73
C GLY A 388 17.62 6.66 -10.71
N LEU A 389 16.37 6.69 -11.20
CA LEU A 389 15.17 6.56 -10.37
C LEU A 389 15.11 5.17 -9.73
N LEU A 390 14.97 5.10 -8.40
CA LEU A 390 14.66 3.86 -7.70
C LEU A 390 13.20 3.87 -7.26
N TYR A 391 12.51 2.77 -7.54
CA TYR A 391 11.10 2.57 -7.18
C TYR A 391 10.77 1.09 -7.05
N ARG A 392 9.67 0.81 -6.38
CA ARG A 392 9.17 -0.53 -6.14
C ARG A 392 7.65 -0.56 -6.30
N ARG A 393 7.16 -0.62 -7.51
CA ARG A 393 5.72 -0.73 -7.75
C ARG A 393 5.46 -1.20 -9.18
N GLY A 394 4.51 -2.13 -9.35
CA GLY A 394 4.12 -2.78 -10.59
C GLY A 394 4.20 -4.30 -10.49
N ASN A 395 3.46 -5.01 -11.34
CA ASN A 395 3.24 -6.45 -11.19
C ASN A 395 4.52 -7.32 -11.25
N PHE A 396 5.62 -6.86 -11.86
CA PHE A 396 6.77 -7.74 -12.09
C PHE A 396 8.06 -7.29 -11.42
N ASN A 397 8.59 -6.10 -11.73
CA ASN A 397 9.86 -5.64 -11.18
C ASN A 397 9.94 -4.11 -11.15
N GLY A 398 10.66 -3.56 -10.19
CA GLY A 398 11.04 -2.17 -10.09
C GLY A 398 12.54 -2.01 -9.91
N SER A 399 13.07 -0.79 -10.05
CA SER A 399 14.51 -0.57 -9.97
C SER A 399 15.07 -0.77 -8.55
N PHE A 400 14.26 -0.55 -7.50
CA PHE A 400 14.67 -0.91 -6.14
C PHE A 400 14.58 -2.42 -5.89
N ASP A 401 13.58 -3.11 -6.45
CA ASP A 401 13.51 -4.57 -6.41
C ASP A 401 14.73 -5.20 -7.10
N GLN A 402 15.12 -4.65 -8.27
CA GLN A 402 16.31 -5.09 -8.98
C GLN A 402 17.59 -4.92 -8.14
N LEU A 403 17.69 -3.83 -7.39
CA LEU A 403 18.79 -3.59 -6.46
C LEU A 403 18.86 -4.65 -5.35
N ILE A 404 17.71 -5.04 -4.79
CA ILE A 404 17.60 -6.12 -3.79
C ILE A 404 18.06 -7.46 -4.39
N LEU A 405 17.60 -7.79 -5.60
CA LEU A 405 17.98 -9.00 -6.31
C LEU A 405 19.49 -9.08 -6.59
N ASP A 406 20.06 -7.97 -7.03
CA ASP A 406 21.50 -7.87 -7.27
C ASP A 406 22.32 -8.06 -5.99
N GLY A 407 21.87 -7.45 -4.90
CA GLY A 407 22.47 -7.63 -3.58
C GLY A 407 22.43 -9.09 -3.11
N LEU A 408 21.28 -9.75 -3.28
CA LEU A 408 21.14 -11.17 -2.95
C LEU A 408 22.09 -12.04 -3.78
N MET A 409 22.13 -11.86 -5.11
CA MET A 409 23.02 -12.65 -5.96
C MET A 409 24.48 -12.42 -5.62
N ALA A 410 24.90 -11.16 -5.47
CA ALA A 410 26.29 -10.81 -5.21
C ALA A 410 26.78 -11.27 -3.82
N VAL A 411 26.00 -11.01 -2.75
CA VAL A 411 26.41 -11.30 -1.38
C VAL A 411 26.29 -12.78 -1.02
N LYS A 412 25.29 -13.47 -1.59
CA LYS A 412 25.04 -14.90 -1.35
C LYS A 412 25.70 -15.82 -2.40
N ASP A 413 26.38 -15.25 -3.39
CA ASP A 413 26.99 -15.99 -4.50
C ASP A 413 25.98 -16.95 -5.14
N ALA A 414 24.81 -16.43 -5.55
CA ALA A 414 23.72 -17.21 -6.10
C ALA A 414 23.54 -16.99 -7.60
N GLU A 415 23.11 -18.04 -8.33
CA GLU A 415 22.84 -17.97 -9.76
C GLU A 415 21.50 -17.27 -10.05
N ILE A 416 20.53 -17.44 -9.14
CA ILE A 416 19.16 -16.93 -9.23
C ILE A 416 18.81 -16.27 -7.89
N ALA A 417 18.06 -15.17 -7.93
CA ALA A 417 17.50 -14.56 -6.74
C ALA A 417 15.98 -14.44 -6.83
N PHE A 418 15.29 -14.67 -5.71
CA PHE A 418 13.87 -14.42 -5.52
C PHE A 418 13.67 -13.37 -4.43
N SER A 419 12.85 -12.35 -4.72
CA SER A 419 12.39 -11.38 -3.75
C SER A 419 10.87 -11.32 -3.77
N PRO A 420 10.19 -11.32 -2.61
CA PRO A 420 8.74 -11.29 -2.56
C PRO A 420 8.15 -10.11 -3.33
N GLY A 421 6.99 -10.31 -3.94
CA GLY A 421 6.24 -9.30 -4.66
C GLY A 421 5.51 -8.33 -3.73
N PHE A 422 6.17 -7.82 -2.69
CA PHE A 422 5.61 -6.82 -1.79
C PHE A 422 5.34 -5.50 -2.52
N ARG A 423 4.28 -4.78 -2.14
CA ARG A 423 3.84 -3.54 -2.80
C ARG A 423 4.25 -2.28 -2.09
N TRP A 424 4.66 -2.35 -0.81
CA TRP A 424 5.13 -1.17 -0.08
C TRP A 424 6.55 -0.78 -0.50
N GLY A 425 6.94 0.41 -0.15
CA GLY A 425 8.25 0.98 -0.43
C GLY A 425 8.16 2.46 -0.77
N THR A 426 9.31 3.06 -0.95
CA THR A 426 9.46 4.48 -1.30
C THR A 426 10.26 4.62 -2.59
N SER A 427 10.23 5.81 -3.22
CA SER A 427 11.02 6.09 -4.42
C SER A 427 12.15 7.07 -4.10
N LEU A 428 13.28 6.96 -4.83
CA LEU A 428 14.39 7.91 -4.78
C LEU A 428 14.62 8.50 -6.17
N LEU A 429 14.79 9.81 -6.21
CA LEU A 429 15.13 10.52 -7.45
C LEU A 429 16.62 10.37 -7.79
N PRO A 430 17.03 10.51 -9.07
CA PRO A 430 18.42 10.49 -9.48
C PRO A 430 19.28 11.47 -8.67
N GLY A 431 20.49 11.05 -8.31
CA GLY A 431 21.45 11.84 -7.51
C GLY A 431 21.21 11.82 -5.99
N GLN A 432 20.17 11.17 -5.51
CA GLN A 432 19.91 11.08 -4.07
C GLN A 432 20.80 10.04 -3.38
N ALA A 433 21.17 10.32 -2.13
CA ALA A 433 21.81 9.35 -1.28
C ALA A 433 20.83 8.26 -0.85
N ILE A 434 21.21 7.01 -0.99
CA ILE A 434 20.51 5.86 -0.44
C ILE A 434 20.97 5.71 1.01
N THR A 435 20.03 5.84 1.94
CA THR A 435 20.29 5.67 3.37
C THR A 435 19.76 4.34 3.88
N MET A 436 20.12 3.99 5.11
CA MET A 436 19.57 2.81 5.79
C MET A 436 18.02 2.90 5.91
N GLU A 437 17.47 4.11 6.10
CA GLU A 437 16.01 4.32 6.08
C GLU A 437 15.39 3.83 4.79
N HIS A 438 15.93 4.22 3.63
CA HIS A 438 15.41 3.79 2.34
C HIS A 438 15.49 2.27 2.14
N VAL A 439 16.50 1.60 2.70
CA VAL A 439 16.59 0.13 2.67
C VAL A 439 15.53 -0.49 3.58
N MET A 440 15.37 0.06 4.79
CA MET A 440 14.35 -0.41 5.74
C MET A 440 12.93 -0.20 5.18
N ASP A 441 12.65 0.91 4.51
CA ASP A 441 11.35 1.18 3.86
C ASP A 441 10.98 0.13 2.79
N GLN A 442 11.95 -0.61 2.27
CA GLN A 442 11.71 -1.68 1.29
C GLN A 442 11.69 -3.08 1.91
N THR A 443 12.26 -3.25 3.11
CA THR A 443 12.64 -4.58 3.59
C THR A 443 12.25 -4.87 5.04
N ALA A 444 11.78 -3.87 5.80
CA ALA A 444 11.48 -4.03 7.23
C ALA A 444 10.24 -4.91 7.45
N ILE A 445 10.47 -6.17 7.81
CA ILE A 445 9.44 -7.15 8.21
C ILE A 445 9.91 -7.97 9.41
N THR A 446 9.01 -8.67 10.07
CA THR A 446 9.31 -9.47 11.27
C THR A 446 9.97 -10.84 10.99
N TYR A 447 10.03 -11.25 9.72
CA TYR A 447 10.70 -12.49 9.26
C TYR A 447 11.64 -12.22 8.08
N PRO A 448 12.70 -11.41 8.27
CA PRO A 448 13.51 -10.81 7.20
C PRO A 448 14.61 -11.73 6.66
N TRP A 449 14.67 -12.96 7.10
CA TRP A 449 15.84 -13.84 6.92
C TRP A 449 16.09 -14.17 5.46
N THR A 450 17.35 -14.08 5.05
CA THR A 450 17.80 -14.52 3.73
C THR A 450 18.02 -16.03 3.74
N THR A 451 17.71 -16.68 2.63
CA THR A 451 17.89 -18.12 2.41
C THR A 451 18.76 -18.37 1.20
N VAL A 452 19.48 -19.50 1.19
CA VAL A 452 20.16 -20.05 0.03
C VAL A 452 19.74 -21.50 -0.09
N THR A 453 19.08 -21.83 -1.20
CA THR A 453 18.51 -23.17 -1.42
C THR A 453 18.95 -23.72 -2.76
N MET A 454 19.28 -25.01 -2.81
CA MET A 454 19.56 -25.73 -4.04
C MET A 454 18.24 -26.24 -4.63
N MET A 455 17.73 -25.59 -5.69
CA MET A 455 16.43 -25.89 -6.29
C MET A 455 16.57 -26.48 -7.68
N LYS A 456 15.80 -27.53 -7.99
CA LYS A 456 15.68 -28.04 -9.36
C LYS A 456 14.93 -27.05 -10.26
N GLY A 457 15.22 -27.09 -11.57
CA GLY A 457 14.57 -26.22 -12.54
C GLY A 457 13.04 -26.38 -12.60
N ASP A 458 12.52 -27.60 -12.42
CA ASP A 458 11.09 -27.88 -12.32
C ASP A 458 10.44 -27.22 -11.07
N MET A 459 11.13 -27.25 -9.93
CA MET A 459 10.67 -26.58 -8.70
C MET A 459 10.64 -25.06 -8.89
N ILE A 460 11.66 -24.49 -9.54
CA ILE A 460 11.68 -23.05 -9.87
C ILE A 460 10.45 -22.69 -10.71
N LYS A 461 10.11 -23.52 -11.73
CA LYS A 461 8.90 -23.32 -12.52
C LYS A 461 7.64 -23.40 -11.67
N THR A 462 7.52 -24.39 -10.80
CA THR A 462 6.36 -24.58 -9.92
C THR A 462 6.13 -23.36 -9.04
N VAL A 463 7.17 -22.80 -8.43
CA VAL A 463 7.07 -21.57 -7.62
C VAL A 463 6.54 -20.39 -8.45
N LEU A 464 7.07 -20.21 -9.67
CA LEU A 464 6.61 -19.10 -10.54
C LEU A 464 5.16 -19.30 -11.03
N GLU A 465 4.75 -20.53 -11.32
CA GLU A 465 3.37 -20.86 -11.73
C GLU A 465 2.36 -20.63 -10.60
N ASP A 466 2.70 -21.05 -9.38
CA ASP A 466 1.84 -20.88 -8.20
C ASP A 466 1.59 -19.37 -7.92
N ILE A 467 2.66 -18.58 -7.94
CA ILE A 467 2.53 -17.14 -7.74
C ILE A 467 1.79 -16.47 -8.91
N ALA A 468 2.00 -16.94 -10.15
CA ALA A 468 1.25 -16.44 -11.30
C ALA A 468 -0.25 -16.75 -11.18
N ASP A 469 -0.64 -17.88 -10.59
CA ASP A 469 -2.04 -18.19 -10.33
C ASP A 469 -2.65 -17.28 -9.28
N ASN A 470 -1.90 -16.94 -8.24
CA ASN A 470 -2.34 -15.98 -7.23
C ASN A 470 -2.68 -14.58 -7.79
N LEU A 471 -1.99 -14.16 -8.89
CA LEU A 471 -2.28 -12.87 -9.53
C LEU A 471 -3.34 -12.96 -10.61
N PHE A 472 -3.31 -14.01 -11.41
CA PHE A 472 -4.04 -14.10 -12.68
C PHE A 472 -5.11 -15.19 -12.68
N ASN A 473 -5.49 -15.70 -11.51
CA ASN A 473 -6.64 -16.57 -11.41
C ASN A 473 -7.89 -15.83 -11.90
N PRO A 474 -8.70 -16.43 -12.81
CA PRO A 474 -9.91 -15.78 -13.32
C PRO A 474 -10.98 -15.52 -12.26
N ASP A 475 -10.92 -16.24 -11.15
CA ASP A 475 -11.77 -16.03 -9.99
C ASP A 475 -11.03 -15.18 -8.93
N PRO A 476 -11.44 -13.91 -8.67
CA PRO A 476 -10.81 -13.06 -7.67
C PRO A 476 -10.72 -13.67 -6.26
N TYR A 477 -11.62 -14.59 -5.91
CA TYR A 477 -11.58 -15.26 -4.60
C TYR A 477 -10.41 -16.25 -4.44
N TYR A 478 -9.66 -16.51 -5.49
CA TYR A 478 -8.39 -17.26 -5.44
C TYR A 478 -7.16 -16.37 -5.66
N GLN A 479 -7.35 -15.06 -5.82
CA GLN A 479 -6.25 -14.09 -5.90
C GLN A 479 -5.83 -13.67 -4.49
N GLN A 480 -4.68 -14.17 -4.03
CA GLN A 480 -4.16 -13.85 -2.70
C GLN A 480 -3.54 -12.45 -2.62
N GLY A 481 -3.50 -11.69 -3.72
CA GLY A 481 -2.87 -10.37 -3.80
C GLY A 481 -1.33 -10.44 -3.83
N GLY A 482 -0.68 -9.30 -3.67
CA GLY A 482 0.75 -9.16 -3.93
C GLY A 482 1.03 -9.00 -5.42
N ASP A 483 2.30 -8.88 -5.79
CA ASP A 483 2.78 -8.89 -7.18
C ASP A 483 3.53 -10.20 -7.45
N MET A 484 3.97 -10.43 -8.69
CA MET A 484 4.86 -11.55 -8.99
C MET A 484 6.12 -11.48 -8.12
N VAL A 485 6.63 -12.65 -7.71
CA VAL A 485 7.98 -12.73 -7.15
C VAL A 485 8.96 -12.05 -8.11
N ARG A 486 9.80 -11.18 -7.57
CA ARG A 486 10.85 -10.54 -8.35
C ARG A 486 11.97 -11.56 -8.59
N VAL A 487 12.47 -11.62 -9.81
CA VAL A 487 13.42 -12.65 -10.22
C VAL A 487 14.72 -12.00 -10.69
N GLY A 488 15.85 -12.38 -10.10
CA GLY A 488 17.20 -12.02 -10.55
C GLY A 488 17.90 -13.18 -11.22
N GLY A 489 18.72 -12.90 -12.24
CA GLY A 489 19.53 -13.89 -12.97
C GLY A 489 18.75 -14.71 -14.01
N LEU A 490 17.54 -15.13 -13.70
CA LEU A 490 16.68 -15.94 -14.57
C LEU A 490 15.76 -15.05 -15.41
N GLN A 491 15.75 -15.24 -16.73
CA GLN A 491 14.78 -14.67 -17.66
C GLN A 491 13.68 -15.69 -17.94
N TYR A 492 12.43 -15.24 -18.14
CA TYR A 492 11.30 -16.11 -18.48
C TYR A 492 10.24 -15.35 -19.28
N ALA A 493 9.33 -16.11 -19.88
CA ALA A 493 8.10 -15.58 -20.46
C ALA A 493 6.91 -15.96 -19.58
N ILE A 494 5.91 -15.06 -19.50
CA ILE A 494 4.66 -15.29 -18.79
C ILE A 494 3.47 -14.98 -19.70
N ASN A 495 2.52 -15.91 -19.75
CA ASN A 495 1.21 -15.71 -20.35
C ASN A 495 0.14 -15.64 -19.24
N PRO A 496 -0.26 -14.45 -18.79
CA PRO A 496 -1.23 -14.30 -17.70
C PRO A 496 -2.58 -14.99 -17.94
N THR A 497 -2.99 -15.13 -19.22
CA THR A 497 -4.25 -15.78 -19.61
C THR A 497 -4.14 -17.28 -19.79
N GLY A 498 -2.95 -17.86 -19.63
CA GLY A 498 -2.72 -19.30 -19.69
C GLY A 498 -3.42 -20.05 -18.55
N GLU A 499 -3.63 -21.34 -18.76
CA GLU A 499 -4.11 -22.24 -17.70
C GLU A 499 -3.09 -22.31 -16.55
N ALA A 500 -3.55 -22.56 -15.33
CA ALA A 500 -2.68 -22.80 -14.18
C ALA A 500 -1.65 -23.90 -14.49
N GLY A 501 -0.39 -23.66 -14.16
CA GLY A 501 0.74 -24.54 -14.47
C GLY A 501 1.29 -24.44 -15.90
N LYS A 502 0.70 -23.60 -16.76
CA LYS A 502 1.12 -23.38 -18.15
C LYS A 502 1.36 -21.90 -18.49
N ARG A 503 1.43 -21.03 -17.48
CA ARG A 503 1.69 -19.58 -17.68
C ARG A 503 3.15 -19.25 -17.88
N ILE A 504 4.07 -20.04 -17.31
CA ILE A 504 5.51 -19.78 -17.32
C ILE A 504 6.21 -20.64 -18.37
N SER A 505 7.00 -19.98 -19.22
CA SER A 505 7.75 -20.65 -20.30
C SER A 505 9.10 -19.97 -20.54
N ASN A 506 9.93 -20.55 -21.39
CA ASN A 506 11.21 -20.00 -21.85
C ASN A 506 12.13 -19.51 -20.71
N MET A 507 12.22 -20.29 -19.63
CA MET A 507 13.11 -19.96 -18.52
C MET A 507 14.57 -20.12 -18.95
N MET A 508 15.34 -19.02 -18.91
CA MET A 508 16.73 -18.97 -19.36
C MET A 508 17.66 -18.39 -18.31
N LEU A 509 18.78 -19.04 -18.08
CA LEU A 509 19.88 -18.59 -17.23
C LEU A 509 21.15 -18.46 -18.09
N GLY A 510 21.74 -17.26 -18.14
CA GLY A 510 22.92 -16.99 -18.96
C GLY A 510 22.71 -17.29 -20.46
N GLY A 511 21.49 -17.05 -20.99
CA GLY A 511 21.12 -17.30 -22.39
C GLY A 511 20.84 -18.76 -22.76
N LYS A 512 20.84 -19.68 -21.79
CA LYS A 512 20.52 -21.10 -21.99
C LYS A 512 19.24 -21.47 -21.25
N LEU A 513 18.40 -22.30 -21.86
CA LEU A 513 17.24 -22.88 -21.18
C LEU A 513 17.70 -23.62 -19.92
N ILE A 514 16.98 -23.42 -18.82
CA ILE A 514 17.24 -24.20 -17.60
C ILE A 514 16.81 -25.64 -17.79
N ASP A 515 17.60 -26.56 -17.24
CA ASP A 515 17.26 -27.99 -17.23
C ASP A 515 16.34 -28.27 -16.03
N PRO A 516 15.14 -28.85 -16.24
CA PRO A 516 14.21 -29.19 -15.17
C PRO A 516 14.83 -30.05 -14.05
N ASN A 517 15.76 -30.92 -14.40
CA ASN A 517 16.37 -31.87 -13.47
C ASN A 517 17.67 -31.33 -12.82
N LYS A 518 18.28 -30.31 -13.40
CA LYS A 518 19.49 -29.69 -12.86
C LYS A 518 19.16 -28.83 -11.65
N THR A 519 20.04 -28.85 -10.67
CA THR A 519 19.94 -28.01 -9.46
C THR A 519 20.67 -26.69 -9.65
N TYR A 520 20.05 -25.61 -9.22
CA TYR A 520 20.54 -24.23 -9.26
C TYR A 520 20.60 -23.64 -7.86
N LYS A 521 21.60 -22.79 -7.59
CA LYS A 521 21.74 -22.08 -6.33
C LYS A 521 20.84 -20.84 -6.33
N VAL A 522 19.78 -20.87 -5.54
CA VAL A 522 18.76 -19.80 -5.45
C VAL A 522 18.86 -19.09 -4.11
N ALA A 523 19.05 -17.77 -4.13
CA ALA A 523 18.94 -16.94 -2.94
C ALA A 523 17.53 -16.34 -2.84
N GLY A 524 17.01 -16.22 -1.62
CA GLY A 524 15.73 -15.60 -1.35
C GLY A 524 15.71 -14.90 0.00
N TRP A 525 14.57 -14.33 0.38
CA TRP A 525 14.34 -13.77 1.71
C TRP A 525 12.85 -13.81 2.05
N ALA A 526 12.52 -13.52 3.32
CA ALA A 526 11.15 -13.58 3.85
C ALA A 526 10.52 -14.97 3.69
N PRO A 527 11.12 -16.02 4.22
CA PRO A 527 10.61 -17.39 4.09
C PRO A 527 9.28 -17.55 4.83
N VAL A 528 8.28 -18.11 4.15
CA VAL A 528 6.94 -18.40 4.72
C VAL A 528 6.86 -19.84 5.21
N ALA A 529 7.62 -20.76 4.59
CA ALA A 529 7.62 -22.18 4.95
C ALA A 529 8.24 -22.40 6.35
N GLU A 530 7.64 -23.33 7.11
CA GLU A 530 8.09 -23.60 8.50
C GLU A 530 9.51 -24.16 8.54
N GLU A 531 9.91 -24.94 7.56
CA GLU A 531 11.26 -25.51 7.45
C GLU A 531 12.33 -24.42 7.30
N ALA A 532 11.99 -23.31 6.66
CA ALA A 532 12.90 -22.18 6.48
C ALA A 532 13.10 -21.34 7.77
N LYS A 533 12.24 -21.49 8.78
CA LYS A 533 12.36 -20.83 10.07
C LYS A 533 13.63 -21.25 10.83
N ALA A 534 14.09 -22.49 10.62
CA ALA A 534 15.25 -23.06 11.31
C ALA A 534 16.61 -22.61 10.75
N VAL A 535 16.64 -21.97 9.58
CA VAL A 535 17.86 -21.52 8.90
C VAL A 535 18.00 -20.02 9.09
N GLY A 536 18.51 -19.58 10.24
CA GLY A 536 18.84 -18.19 10.50
C GLY A 536 19.86 -17.67 9.49
N GLY A 537 19.42 -16.89 8.48
CA GLY A 537 20.27 -16.13 7.58
C GLY A 537 20.44 -14.69 8.06
N ASP A 538 21.29 -13.92 7.38
CA ASP A 538 21.35 -12.49 7.64
C ASP A 538 20.01 -11.83 7.29
N PRO A 539 19.57 -10.79 8.00
CA PRO A 539 18.43 -10.01 7.58
C PRO A 539 18.68 -9.36 6.20
N ILE A 540 17.66 -9.31 5.37
CA ILE A 540 17.78 -8.78 3.99
C ILE A 540 18.33 -7.35 3.95
N TRP A 541 17.98 -6.49 4.90
CA TRP A 541 18.51 -5.12 4.95
C TRP A 541 20.02 -5.07 5.16
N ASP A 542 20.61 -6.01 5.89
CA ASP A 542 22.06 -6.08 6.08
C ASP A 542 22.77 -6.54 4.80
N VAL A 543 22.17 -7.49 4.05
CA VAL A 543 22.65 -7.95 2.76
C VAL A 543 22.64 -6.81 1.73
N VAL A 544 21.53 -6.07 1.65
CA VAL A 544 21.40 -4.92 0.74
C VAL A 544 22.34 -3.79 1.15
N ALA A 545 22.44 -3.47 2.45
CA ALA A 545 23.35 -2.44 2.95
C ALA A 545 24.81 -2.77 2.66
N LYS A 546 25.23 -4.03 2.85
CA LYS A 546 26.57 -4.49 2.49
C LYS A 546 26.85 -4.29 1.01
N TYR A 547 25.95 -4.76 0.15
CA TYR A 547 26.09 -4.61 -1.30
C TYR A 547 26.22 -3.13 -1.71
N LEU A 548 25.37 -2.26 -1.16
CA LEU A 548 25.41 -0.82 -1.44
C LEU A 548 26.72 -0.17 -1.01
N LYS A 549 27.27 -0.53 0.16
CA LYS A 549 28.58 -0.05 0.64
C LYS A 549 29.72 -0.48 -0.28
N ASP A 550 29.64 -1.68 -0.86
CA ASP A 550 30.65 -2.21 -1.77
C ASP A 550 30.63 -1.48 -3.11
N ILE A 551 29.45 -1.27 -3.72
CA ILE A 551 29.31 -0.63 -5.04
C ILE A 551 29.35 0.89 -5.00
N LYS A 552 28.96 1.54 -3.87
CA LYS A 552 28.93 2.99 -3.60
C LYS A 552 28.03 3.81 -4.54
N THR A 553 27.79 3.35 -5.75
CA THR A 553 26.94 4.02 -6.75
C THR A 553 26.06 3.01 -7.46
N VAL A 554 24.75 3.22 -7.40
CA VAL A 554 23.76 2.44 -8.13
C VAL A 554 23.56 3.06 -9.50
N LYS A 555 24.06 2.41 -10.54
CA LYS A 555 23.90 2.86 -11.92
C LYS A 555 22.51 2.50 -12.44
N ALA A 556 21.97 3.37 -13.29
CA ALA A 556 20.77 3.04 -14.04
C ALA A 556 21.04 1.83 -14.95
N LYS A 557 20.17 0.84 -14.92
CA LYS A 557 20.25 -0.36 -15.76
C LYS A 557 18.87 -0.85 -16.16
N SER A 558 18.83 -1.71 -17.17
CA SER A 558 17.60 -2.41 -17.56
C SER A 558 17.15 -3.36 -16.44
N LEU A 559 15.85 -3.41 -16.20
CA LEU A 559 15.25 -4.32 -15.24
C LEU A 559 15.14 -5.73 -15.83
N ASN A 560 15.27 -6.73 -14.98
CA ASN A 560 15.01 -8.11 -15.36
C ASN A 560 13.49 -8.35 -15.38
N MET A 561 12.84 -7.91 -16.45
CA MET A 561 11.41 -8.06 -16.66
C MET A 561 11.11 -9.37 -17.40
N PRO A 562 10.08 -10.12 -17.06
CA PRO A 562 9.64 -11.24 -17.90
C PRO A 562 9.12 -10.74 -19.25
N LYS A 563 9.21 -11.60 -20.28
CA LYS A 563 8.51 -11.35 -21.53
C LYS A 563 7.00 -11.61 -21.29
N ILE A 564 6.19 -10.55 -21.32
CA ILE A 564 4.75 -10.66 -21.08
C ILE A 564 4.06 -10.99 -22.42
N GLU A 565 3.43 -12.15 -22.51
CA GLU A 565 2.68 -12.58 -23.67
C GLU A 565 1.20 -12.19 -23.52
N GLY A 566 0.55 -11.80 -24.61
CA GLY A 566 -0.87 -11.42 -24.61
C GLY A 566 -1.23 -10.09 -23.97
N ALA A 567 -0.24 -9.27 -23.54
CA ALA A 567 -0.50 -7.97 -22.90
C ALA A 567 -0.51 -6.78 -23.87
N LYS A 568 -0.24 -6.98 -25.16
CA LYS A 568 -0.25 -5.87 -26.15
C LYS A 568 -1.61 -5.18 -26.18
N GLY A 569 -1.61 -3.87 -25.94
CA GLY A 569 -2.84 -3.04 -25.90
C GLY A 569 -3.66 -3.20 -24.63
N ASN A 570 -3.13 -3.88 -23.60
CA ASN A 570 -3.76 -3.94 -22.29
C ASN A 570 -3.61 -2.58 -21.58
N PRO A 571 -4.73 -1.92 -21.13
CA PRO A 571 -4.67 -0.61 -20.50
C PRO A 571 -3.95 -0.59 -19.13
N GLY A 572 -3.73 -1.76 -18.55
CA GLY A 572 -2.93 -1.97 -17.34
C GLY A 572 -1.44 -2.18 -17.61
N PHE A 573 -0.97 -1.94 -18.84
CA PHE A 573 0.42 -2.12 -19.23
C PHE A 573 0.92 -0.93 -20.06
N ALA A 574 1.93 -0.24 -19.52
CA ALA A 574 2.68 0.75 -20.28
C ALA A 574 3.70 0.03 -21.16
N ALA A 575 3.40 -0.12 -22.44
CA ALA A 575 4.28 -0.75 -23.41
C ALA A 575 5.45 0.17 -23.78
#